data_0023bce8fed010fac70e54ace9a55edf
#
_entry.id   0023bce8fed010fac70e54ace9a55edf
#
_cell.length_a   1.000
_cell.length_b   1.000
_cell.length_c   1.000
_cell.angle_alpha   90.00
_cell.angle_beta   90.00
_cell.angle_gamma   90.00
#
_symmetry.space_group_name_H-M   'P 1'
#
loop_
_entity.id
_entity.type
_entity.pdbx_description
1 polymer ?
#
loop_
_entity_poly.entity_id
_entity_poly.type
_entity_poly.pdbx_seq_one_letter_code
_entity_poly.pdbx_strand_id
1 'polypeptide(L)'
;MGEYYAFHNTVKGYLHERKDIPCEDYSGSASVYDTAAGAQFHIAVVADGHGDTACMRSRLGSRKAVEIARECLTEFAESVMSDMQDSQDVPEQYKGYQRITEMLDKAAVYGKDARNISKARVPESLTNAIVSRWYAFVNEDICQNPLSEEEISQAGKYADAYREGRRLAHVYGTTLIAALMLPGYLLLIQQGDGRCDVFYDDGTVDQPIPWDERCHENVTTSMCDEDAPASIRSRVIALESKKVIACYLGSDGVEDAYRDMEGTHMFYRSLTCELAERGTDAFETYLAEMLPGFSQTGSGDDVSVSGIVDLERVKEFVPVFRMKIRQYDLKEELNRYENRVISMSRKHGILKEQAEEAEKEYLRVKKQMDLAKAEYIEARNIYTEAAASAGECKVQRIAWENELVQLLDERQKSTQKSGFSNPPVNRDIRDSKIEELKKLMAKYLPKYDKACSEETRLNDKVNEARNKINIIRPNLDDLDVKREKARQEYDRYDQEYQSIKDEIERINREMNSMDDKNDAEHPNPDTAVSMKNEQQDKEECLEGEG
;
A
#
# COMPACT_ATOMS: atom_id res chain seq x y z
N MET A 1 2.44 -37.19 -24.31
CA MET A 1 2.70 -35.74 -24.34
C MET A 1 1.54 -35.06 -23.67
N GLY A 2 1.77 -33.98 -22.91
CA GLY A 2 0.69 -33.20 -22.33
C GLY A 2 -0.20 -32.59 -23.42
N GLU A 3 -1.43 -32.27 -23.08
CA GLU A 3 -2.35 -31.54 -23.96
C GLU A 3 -2.06 -30.05 -23.83
N TYR A 4 -1.16 -29.51 -24.70
CA TYR A 4 -0.87 -28.10 -24.72
C TYR A 4 -1.98 -27.33 -25.41
N TYR A 5 -2.25 -26.15 -24.88
CA TYR A 5 -3.18 -25.16 -25.42
C TYR A 5 -2.46 -23.82 -25.62
N ALA A 6 -2.59 -23.23 -26.80
CA ALA A 6 -2.06 -21.90 -27.09
C ALA A 6 -3.20 -20.89 -27.21
N PHE A 7 -3.03 -19.74 -26.58
CA PHE A 7 -3.99 -18.66 -26.59
C PHE A 7 -3.33 -17.29 -26.76
N HIS A 8 -4.13 -16.29 -27.07
CA HIS A 8 -3.66 -14.91 -27.12
C HIS A 8 -4.84 -13.94 -26.89
N ASN A 9 -4.52 -12.74 -26.41
CA ASN A 9 -5.47 -11.63 -26.35
C ASN A 9 -4.71 -10.30 -26.36
N THR A 10 -5.28 -9.28 -27.00
CA THR A 10 -4.78 -7.90 -27.02
C THR A 10 -5.92 -6.96 -26.76
N VAL A 11 -5.72 -6.02 -25.84
CA VAL A 11 -6.69 -4.97 -25.53
C VAL A 11 -6.04 -3.60 -25.64
N LYS A 12 -6.82 -2.64 -26.11
CA LYS A 12 -6.42 -1.24 -26.17
C LYS A 12 -6.29 -0.67 -24.77
N GLY A 13 -5.21 0.07 -24.54
CA GLY A 13 -4.89 0.72 -23.29
C GLY A 13 -5.93 1.75 -22.86
N TYR A 14 -6.22 1.82 -21.56
CA TYR A 14 -7.13 2.81 -21.01
C TYR A 14 -6.73 4.26 -21.32
N LEU A 15 -5.43 4.57 -21.28
CA LEU A 15 -4.91 5.89 -21.63
C LEU A 15 -5.00 6.16 -23.15
N HIS A 16 -4.78 5.13 -23.98
CA HIS A 16 -4.94 5.21 -25.44
C HIS A 16 -6.41 5.42 -25.83
N GLU A 17 -7.33 4.75 -25.14
CA GLU A 17 -8.76 4.98 -25.38
C GLU A 17 -9.17 6.43 -25.09
N ARG A 18 -8.72 6.99 -23.96
CA ARG A 18 -9.02 8.37 -23.55
C ARG A 18 -8.41 9.44 -24.46
N LYS A 19 -7.27 9.13 -25.10
CA LYS A 19 -6.56 10.04 -26.00
C LYS A 19 -6.92 9.83 -27.49
N ASP A 20 -7.81 8.88 -27.78
CA ASP A 20 -8.15 8.45 -29.15
C ASP A 20 -6.95 7.95 -29.96
N ILE A 21 -5.96 7.36 -29.27
CA ILE A 21 -4.80 6.68 -29.90
C ILE A 21 -5.25 5.26 -30.26
N PRO A 22 -4.89 4.70 -31.42
CA PRO A 22 -5.18 3.30 -31.76
C PRO A 22 -4.44 2.34 -30.84
N CYS A 23 -4.92 1.10 -30.71
CA CYS A 23 -4.11 0.03 -30.13
C CYS A 23 -2.95 -0.29 -31.06
N GLU A 24 -1.74 -0.19 -30.55
CA GLU A 24 -0.50 -0.39 -31.29
C GLU A 24 0.09 -1.79 -31.08
N ASP A 25 -0.37 -2.49 -30.04
CA ASP A 25 -0.04 -3.89 -29.75
C ASP A 25 -0.75 -4.87 -30.68
N TYR A 26 -0.16 -6.04 -30.82
CA TYR A 26 -0.78 -7.19 -31.45
C TYR A 26 -0.28 -8.50 -30.84
N SER A 27 -1.15 -9.51 -30.78
CA SER A 27 -0.79 -10.87 -30.34
C SER A 27 -1.37 -11.94 -31.25
N GLY A 28 -0.83 -13.15 -31.19
CA GLY A 28 -1.29 -14.27 -31.96
C GLY A 28 -0.88 -15.60 -31.36
N SER A 29 -1.66 -16.64 -31.60
CA SER A 29 -1.31 -18.02 -31.25
C SER A 29 -1.75 -19.00 -32.33
N ALA A 30 -1.19 -20.21 -32.28
CA ALA A 30 -1.64 -21.33 -33.10
C ALA A 30 -1.36 -22.64 -32.38
N SER A 31 -2.27 -23.61 -32.54
CA SER A 31 -2.04 -25.03 -32.22
C SER A 31 -2.27 -25.82 -33.48
N VAL A 32 -1.25 -26.50 -33.97
CA VAL A 32 -1.27 -27.16 -35.26
C VAL A 32 -0.96 -28.67 -35.05
N TYR A 33 -1.82 -29.53 -35.58
CA TYR A 33 -1.58 -30.96 -35.61
C TYR A 33 -0.97 -31.34 -36.97
N ASP A 34 0.27 -31.74 -36.98
CA ASP A 34 0.91 -32.32 -38.17
C ASP A 34 0.50 -33.78 -38.34
N THR A 35 -0.35 -34.01 -39.33
CA THR A 35 -0.86 -35.38 -39.63
C THR A 35 0.21 -36.32 -40.12
N ALA A 36 1.26 -35.81 -40.77
CA ALA A 36 2.38 -36.63 -41.26
C ALA A 36 3.26 -37.07 -40.08
N ALA A 37 3.58 -36.13 -39.16
CA ALA A 37 4.37 -36.42 -37.97
C ALA A 37 3.55 -37.12 -36.85
N GLY A 38 2.23 -37.03 -36.89
CA GLY A 38 1.36 -37.53 -35.83
C GLY A 38 1.56 -36.81 -34.50
N ALA A 39 1.98 -35.52 -34.54
CA ALA A 39 2.31 -34.76 -33.38
C ALA A 39 1.82 -33.30 -33.51
N GLN A 40 1.73 -32.57 -32.39
CA GLN A 40 1.32 -31.16 -32.34
C GLN A 40 2.50 -30.25 -32.07
N PHE A 41 2.40 -29.03 -32.58
CA PHE A 41 3.22 -27.91 -32.14
C PHE A 41 2.33 -26.70 -31.84
N HIS A 42 2.85 -25.81 -30.99
CA HIS A 42 2.11 -24.66 -30.51
C HIS A 42 2.96 -23.40 -30.63
N ILE A 43 2.32 -22.29 -31.01
CA ILE A 43 2.96 -21.00 -31.25
C ILE A 43 2.25 -19.96 -30.38
N ALA A 44 3.03 -19.08 -29.73
CA ALA A 44 2.56 -17.88 -29.07
C ALA A 44 3.43 -16.71 -29.52
N VAL A 45 2.84 -15.56 -29.83
CA VAL A 45 3.55 -14.36 -30.30
C VAL A 45 2.88 -13.11 -29.74
N VAL A 46 3.71 -12.12 -29.35
CA VAL A 46 3.31 -10.77 -28.94
C VAL A 46 4.23 -9.78 -29.63
N ALA A 47 3.69 -8.66 -30.05
CA ALA A 47 4.45 -7.52 -30.57
C ALA A 47 3.79 -6.23 -30.08
N ASP A 48 4.61 -5.33 -29.56
CA ASP A 48 4.22 -4.02 -29.07
C ASP A 48 4.71 -2.97 -30.09
N GLY A 49 3.80 -2.15 -30.58
CA GLY A 49 4.09 -1.08 -31.53
C GLY A 49 4.47 0.20 -30.80
N HIS A 50 5.55 0.84 -31.26
CA HIS A 50 6.04 2.07 -30.61
C HIS A 50 5.06 3.23 -30.71
N GLY A 51 4.67 3.80 -29.56
CA GLY A 51 3.76 4.95 -29.42
C GLY A 51 4.38 6.31 -29.77
N ASP A 52 5.58 6.37 -30.38
CA ASP A 52 6.23 7.62 -30.82
C ASP A 52 5.52 8.17 -32.06
N THR A 53 5.31 9.48 -32.12
CA THR A 53 4.75 10.18 -33.29
C THR A 53 5.54 9.94 -34.60
N ALA A 54 6.80 9.52 -34.52
CA ALA A 54 7.61 9.11 -35.67
C ALA A 54 7.30 7.69 -36.16
N CYS A 55 6.62 6.87 -35.33
CA CYS A 55 6.26 5.48 -35.65
C CYS A 55 4.79 5.35 -36.04
N MET A 56 4.26 6.26 -36.85
CA MET A 56 2.84 6.44 -37.13
C MET A 56 2.15 5.22 -37.76
N ARG A 57 2.88 4.19 -38.17
CA ARG A 57 2.35 2.92 -38.69
C ARG A 57 2.75 1.73 -37.81
N SER A 58 3.12 1.97 -36.53
CA SER A 58 3.52 0.94 -35.57
C SER A 58 2.48 -0.16 -35.40
N ARG A 59 1.19 0.19 -35.34
CA ARG A 59 0.08 -0.77 -35.35
C ARG A 59 0.12 -1.76 -36.53
N LEU A 60 0.52 -1.31 -37.72
CA LEU A 60 0.68 -2.18 -38.87
C LEU A 60 1.97 -2.99 -38.74
N GLY A 61 3.01 -2.37 -38.19
CA GLY A 61 4.28 -3.00 -37.90
C GLY A 61 4.16 -4.18 -36.96
N SER A 62 3.49 -3.99 -35.79
CA SER A 62 3.28 -5.02 -34.76
C SER A 62 2.40 -6.17 -35.29
N ARG A 63 1.29 -5.81 -35.94
CA ARG A 63 0.43 -6.82 -36.56
C ARG A 63 1.18 -7.70 -37.54
N LYS A 64 1.98 -7.09 -38.44
CA LYS A 64 2.74 -7.84 -39.44
C LYS A 64 3.90 -8.62 -38.85
N ALA A 65 4.53 -8.11 -37.79
CA ALA A 65 5.54 -8.87 -37.05
C ALA A 65 4.96 -10.19 -36.47
N VAL A 66 3.77 -10.14 -35.88
CA VAL A 66 3.06 -11.33 -35.37
C VAL A 66 2.67 -12.29 -36.49
N GLU A 67 2.05 -11.79 -37.56
CA GLU A 67 1.61 -12.61 -38.71
C GLU A 67 2.81 -13.34 -39.33
N ILE A 68 3.89 -12.63 -39.64
CA ILE A 68 5.11 -13.17 -40.26
C ILE A 68 5.86 -14.13 -39.32
N ALA A 69 5.97 -13.79 -38.04
CA ALA A 69 6.58 -14.69 -37.05
C ALA A 69 5.83 -16.02 -36.97
N ARG A 70 4.49 -16.00 -36.93
CA ARG A 70 3.67 -17.22 -36.93
C ARG A 70 3.89 -18.08 -38.18
N GLU A 71 3.94 -17.44 -39.37
CA GLU A 71 4.23 -18.14 -40.64
C GLU A 71 5.62 -18.79 -40.61
N CYS A 72 6.67 -18.03 -40.25
CA CYS A 72 8.04 -18.55 -40.21
C CYS A 72 8.19 -19.66 -39.16
N LEU A 73 7.55 -19.54 -37.99
CA LEU A 73 7.57 -20.56 -36.94
C LEU A 73 6.84 -21.83 -37.38
N THR A 74 5.72 -21.69 -38.12
CA THR A 74 4.99 -22.83 -38.68
C THR A 74 5.86 -23.59 -39.68
N GLU A 75 6.43 -22.92 -40.69
CA GLU A 75 7.34 -23.52 -41.68
C GLU A 75 8.55 -24.20 -41.03
N PHE A 76 9.12 -23.54 -40.00
CA PHE A 76 10.22 -24.12 -39.24
C PHE A 76 9.82 -25.34 -38.45
N ALA A 77 8.66 -25.33 -37.78
CA ALA A 77 8.11 -26.47 -37.04
C ALA A 77 7.89 -27.68 -37.96
N GLU A 78 7.26 -27.47 -39.13
CA GLU A 78 7.05 -28.54 -40.15
C GLU A 78 8.40 -29.13 -40.60
N SER A 79 9.42 -28.28 -40.79
CA SER A 79 10.75 -28.74 -41.17
C SER A 79 11.42 -29.58 -40.07
N VAL A 80 11.29 -29.18 -38.80
CA VAL A 80 11.80 -29.95 -37.65
C VAL A 80 11.07 -31.29 -37.52
N MET A 81 9.75 -31.28 -37.69
CA MET A 81 8.91 -32.47 -37.58
C MET A 81 9.25 -33.48 -38.68
N SER A 82 9.46 -33.01 -39.91
CA SER A 82 9.95 -33.84 -41.00
C SER A 82 11.33 -34.44 -40.72
N ASP A 83 12.26 -33.60 -40.18
CA ASP A 83 13.62 -34.05 -39.82
C ASP A 83 13.60 -35.10 -38.67
N MET A 84 12.63 -35.04 -37.75
CA MET A 84 12.43 -36.05 -36.70
C MET A 84 11.97 -37.39 -37.27
N GLN A 85 11.16 -37.41 -38.33
CA GLN A 85 10.65 -38.62 -38.96
C GLN A 85 11.72 -39.35 -39.78
N ASP A 86 12.54 -38.60 -40.52
CA ASP A 86 13.57 -39.13 -41.41
C ASP A 86 14.77 -39.74 -40.66
N SER A 87 14.69 -39.80 -39.29
CA SER A 87 15.81 -40.24 -38.45
C SER A 87 16.19 -41.73 -38.60
N GLN A 88 15.39 -42.55 -39.29
CA GLN A 88 15.67 -43.99 -39.45
C GLN A 88 16.39 -44.37 -40.75
N ASP A 89 16.32 -43.58 -41.83
CA ASP A 89 16.94 -43.91 -43.11
C ASP A 89 17.46 -42.66 -43.86
N VAL A 90 18.56 -42.07 -43.40
CA VAL A 90 19.20 -40.95 -44.14
C VAL A 90 20.01 -41.54 -45.29
N PRO A 91 19.65 -41.29 -46.59
CA PRO A 91 20.46 -41.69 -47.73
C PRO A 91 21.89 -41.16 -47.64
N GLU A 92 22.88 -41.95 -48.02
CA GLU A 92 24.32 -41.65 -47.87
C GLU A 92 24.75 -40.33 -48.50
N GLN A 93 24.01 -39.86 -49.53
CA GLN A 93 24.24 -38.59 -50.21
C GLN A 93 23.91 -37.35 -49.35
N TYR A 94 23.16 -37.49 -48.23
CA TYR A 94 22.83 -36.42 -47.29
C TYR A 94 23.62 -36.51 -45.99
N LYS A 95 24.53 -37.50 -45.82
CA LYS A 95 25.43 -37.64 -44.69
C LYS A 95 26.46 -36.52 -44.59
N GLY A 96 26.10 -35.34 -44.47
CA GLY A 96 26.98 -34.19 -44.33
C GLY A 96 26.23 -32.89 -44.12
N TYR A 97 24.92 -32.95 -44.24
CA TYR A 97 24.06 -31.83 -43.85
C TYR A 97 23.73 -31.97 -42.35
N GLN A 98 24.06 -30.91 -41.60
CA GLN A 98 23.69 -30.86 -40.20
C GLN A 98 22.15 -30.79 -40.08
N ARG A 99 21.57 -31.79 -39.43
CA ARG A 99 20.12 -31.84 -39.22
C ARG A 99 19.66 -30.72 -38.30
N ILE A 100 18.44 -30.21 -38.49
CA ILE A 100 17.88 -29.15 -37.66
C ILE A 100 17.77 -29.64 -36.22
N THR A 101 17.35 -30.89 -35.99
CA THR A 101 17.29 -31.51 -34.67
C THR A 101 18.65 -31.54 -33.97
N GLU A 102 19.74 -31.89 -34.67
CA GLU A 102 21.11 -31.86 -34.11
C GLU A 102 21.53 -30.43 -33.70
N MET A 103 21.09 -29.44 -34.43
CA MET A 103 21.34 -28.02 -34.09
C MET A 103 20.58 -27.64 -32.81
N LEU A 104 19.32 -28.06 -32.67
CA LEU A 104 18.49 -27.81 -31.48
C LEU A 104 19.06 -28.52 -30.25
N ASP A 105 19.46 -29.82 -30.40
CA ASP A 105 20.10 -30.59 -29.33
C ASP A 105 21.37 -29.90 -28.82
N LYS A 106 22.22 -29.46 -29.73
CA LYS A 106 23.46 -28.78 -29.40
C LYS A 106 23.18 -27.43 -28.69
N ALA A 107 22.21 -26.68 -29.18
CA ALA A 107 21.80 -25.40 -28.56
C ALA A 107 21.23 -25.64 -27.14
N ALA A 108 20.39 -26.64 -26.97
CA ALA A 108 19.81 -27.01 -25.67
C ALA A 108 20.89 -27.46 -24.66
N VAL A 109 21.92 -28.23 -25.12
CA VAL A 109 23.07 -28.57 -24.26
C VAL A 109 23.84 -27.34 -23.80
N TYR A 110 24.06 -26.39 -24.68
CA TYR A 110 24.68 -25.12 -24.30
C TYR A 110 23.86 -24.32 -23.26
N GLY A 111 22.55 -24.40 -23.29
CA GLY A 111 21.65 -23.76 -22.33
C GLY A 111 21.81 -24.26 -20.89
N LYS A 112 22.39 -25.45 -20.68
CA LYS A 112 22.64 -26.01 -19.33
C LYS A 112 23.89 -25.45 -18.66
N ASP A 113 24.78 -24.78 -19.38
CA ASP A 113 26.02 -24.16 -18.85
C ASP A 113 25.96 -22.64 -18.99
N ALA A 114 25.92 -21.95 -17.86
CA ALA A 114 25.89 -20.48 -17.83
C ALA A 114 27.00 -19.82 -18.65
N ARG A 115 28.18 -20.46 -18.78
CA ARG A 115 29.30 -19.94 -19.58
C ARG A 115 29.07 -20.05 -21.10
N ASN A 116 28.18 -20.93 -21.52
CA ASN A 116 27.85 -21.18 -22.93
C ASN A 116 26.43 -20.73 -23.30
N ILE A 117 25.73 -20.09 -22.39
CA ILE A 117 24.32 -19.73 -22.51
C ILE A 117 24.05 -18.87 -23.76
N SER A 118 25.01 -18.05 -24.17
CA SER A 118 24.95 -17.25 -25.40
C SER A 118 24.93 -18.09 -26.69
N LYS A 119 25.29 -19.36 -26.63
CA LYS A 119 25.26 -20.31 -27.74
C LYS A 119 23.95 -21.11 -27.80
N ALA A 120 23.11 -21.02 -26.80
CA ALA A 120 21.82 -21.73 -26.71
C ALA A 120 20.74 -21.00 -27.52
N ARG A 121 21.05 -20.60 -28.74
CA ARG A 121 20.18 -19.81 -29.60
C ARG A 121 19.45 -20.67 -30.60
N VAL A 122 18.29 -20.21 -31.04
CA VAL A 122 17.61 -20.80 -32.22
C VAL A 122 18.49 -20.61 -33.46
N PRO A 123 18.32 -21.45 -34.49
CA PRO A 123 19.06 -21.29 -35.76
C PRO A 123 18.88 -19.88 -36.33
N GLU A 124 19.96 -19.22 -36.69
CA GLU A 124 19.94 -17.86 -37.27
C GLU A 124 19.09 -17.76 -38.56
N SER A 125 18.94 -18.87 -39.28
CA SER A 125 18.06 -18.92 -40.45
C SER A 125 16.62 -18.56 -40.13
N LEU A 126 16.11 -18.95 -38.92
CA LEU A 126 14.75 -18.64 -38.49
C LEU A 126 14.62 -17.16 -38.15
N THR A 127 15.52 -16.61 -37.33
CA THR A 127 15.45 -15.19 -36.92
C THR A 127 15.67 -14.26 -38.13
N ASN A 128 16.60 -14.62 -39.03
CA ASN A 128 16.81 -13.89 -40.26
C ASN A 128 15.61 -13.95 -41.22
N ALA A 129 14.92 -15.08 -41.31
CA ALA A 129 13.69 -15.19 -42.10
C ALA A 129 12.59 -14.25 -41.60
N ILE A 130 12.38 -14.20 -40.28
CA ILE A 130 11.38 -13.32 -39.66
C ILE A 130 11.70 -11.85 -39.99
N VAL A 131 12.93 -11.40 -39.70
CA VAL A 131 13.33 -10.00 -39.91
C VAL A 131 13.29 -9.64 -41.39
N SER A 132 13.83 -10.49 -42.26
CA SER A 132 13.87 -10.22 -43.71
C SER A 132 12.48 -10.13 -44.33
N ARG A 133 11.54 -11.02 -43.94
CA ARG A 133 10.15 -10.97 -44.42
C ARG A 133 9.44 -9.73 -43.90
N TRP A 134 9.69 -9.33 -42.66
CA TRP A 134 9.12 -8.11 -42.09
C TRP A 134 9.63 -6.86 -42.84
N TYR A 135 10.94 -6.77 -43.13
CA TYR A 135 11.49 -5.68 -43.94
C TYR A 135 10.97 -5.69 -45.39
N ALA A 136 10.79 -6.87 -45.97
CA ALA A 136 10.20 -7.01 -47.32
C ALA A 136 8.78 -6.44 -47.35
N PHE A 137 7.95 -6.79 -46.32
CA PHE A 137 6.63 -6.23 -46.18
C PHE A 137 6.66 -4.69 -46.02
N VAL A 138 7.50 -4.14 -45.13
CA VAL A 138 7.62 -2.69 -44.93
C VAL A 138 8.00 -1.97 -46.24
N ASN A 139 8.96 -2.51 -46.99
CA ASN A 139 9.38 -1.94 -48.28
C ASN A 139 8.24 -1.99 -49.31
N GLU A 140 7.48 -3.08 -49.35
CA GLU A 140 6.34 -3.22 -50.26
C GLU A 140 5.23 -2.22 -49.89
N ASP A 141 4.86 -2.11 -48.59
CA ASP A 141 3.80 -1.19 -48.14
C ASP A 141 4.18 0.27 -48.44
N ILE A 142 5.42 0.68 -48.15
CA ILE A 142 5.88 2.05 -48.46
C ILE A 142 5.86 2.33 -49.98
N CYS A 143 6.20 1.36 -50.80
CA CYS A 143 6.11 1.52 -52.26
C CYS A 143 4.67 1.67 -52.74
N GLN A 144 3.73 0.94 -52.12
CA GLN A 144 2.30 1.00 -52.48
C GLN A 144 1.59 2.19 -51.81
N ASN A 145 2.00 2.54 -50.60
CA ASN A 145 1.43 3.58 -49.74
C ASN A 145 2.53 4.54 -49.25
N PRO A 146 3.07 5.42 -50.12
CA PRO A 146 4.11 6.37 -49.71
C PRO A 146 3.67 7.24 -48.55
N LEU A 147 4.63 7.69 -47.71
CA LEU A 147 4.32 8.61 -46.62
C LEU A 147 3.78 9.94 -47.17
N SER A 148 2.69 10.41 -46.63
CA SER A 148 2.16 11.73 -46.93
C SER A 148 3.00 12.82 -46.23
N GLU A 149 2.96 14.07 -46.76
CA GLU A 149 3.64 15.20 -46.12
C GLU A 149 3.07 15.47 -44.70
N GLU A 150 1.83 15.08 -44.45
CA GLU A 150 1.21 15.16 -43.12
C GLU A 150 1.88 14.19 -42.12
N GLU A 151 2.03 12.91 -42.50
CA GLU A 151 2.75 11.90 -41.71
C GLU A 151 4.21 12.33 -41.49
N ILE A 152 4.92 12.78 -42.54
CA ILE A 152 6.30 13.21 -42.44
C ILE A 152 6.44 14.40 -41.47
N SER A 153 5.52 15.37 -41.52
CA SER A 153 5.59 16.55 -40.65
C SER A 153 5.42 16.23 -39.18
N GLN A 154 4.72 15.14 -38.85
CA GLN A 154 4.52 14.66 -37.47
C GLN A 154 5.74 13.92 -36.90
N ALA A 155 6.67 13.47 -37.76
CA ALA A 155 7.84 12.67 -37.39
C ALA A 155 8.95 13.45 -36.65
N GLY A 156 8.75 14.75 -36.36
CA GLY A 156 9.68 15.57 -35.59
C GLY A 156 11.13 15.52 -36.13
N LYS A 157 12.07 15.08 -35.32
CA LYS A 157 13.50 14.98 -35.69
C LYS A 157 13.80 14.02 -36.86
N TYR A 158 12.86 13.13 -37.18
CA TYR A 158 13.02 12.14 -38.28
C TYR A 158 12.44 12.62 -39.62
N ALA A 159 11.70 13.74 -39.64
CA ALA A 159 10.99 14.22 -40.82
C ALA A 159 11.90 14.35 -42.08
N ASP A 160 13.11 14.91 -41.96
CA ASP A 160 14.03 15.06 -43.08
C ASP A 160 14.56 13.70 -43.56
N ALA A 161 14.85 12.77 -42.64
CA ALA A 161 15.27 11.43 -43.00
C ALA A 161 14.17 10.68 -43.80
N TYR A 162 12.92 10.80 -43.38
CA TYR A 162 11.78 10.18 -44.07
C TYR A 162 11.54 10.80 -45.46
N ARG A 163 11.65 12.12 -45.57
CA ARG A 163 11.52 12.82 -46.86
C ARG A 163 12.62 12.41 -47.87
N GLU A 164 13.80 12.08 -47.37
CA GLU A 164 14.92 11.57 -48.16
C GLU A 164 14.86 10.04 -48.41
N GLY A 165 13.80 9.36 -47.93
CA GLY A 165 13.65 7.92 -48.10
C GLY A 165 14.57 7.09 -47.17
N ARG A 166 15.10 7.71 -46.11
CA ARG A 166 15.95 7.04 -45.11
C ARG A 166 15.15 6.66 -43.87
N ARG A 167 15.54 5.57 -43.22
CA ARG A 167 14.92 5.06 -41.96
C ARG A 167 13.43 4.77 -42.08
N LEU A 168 12.92 4.42 -43.24
CA LEU A 168 11.49 4.23 -43.47
C LEU A 168 10.91 3.06 -42.63
N ALA A 169 11.73 2.05 -42.29
CA ALA A 169 11.31 0.96 -41.41
C ALA A 169 10.95 1.46 -40.00
N HIS A 170 11.53 2.56 -39.53
CA HIS A 170 11.24 3.14 -38.21
C HIS A 170 9.76 3.59 -38.07
N VAL A 171 9.11 3.94 -39.17
CA VAL A 171 7.69 4.30 -39.22
C VAL A 171 6.79 3.16 -38.72
N TYR A 172 7.25 1.89 -38.84
CA TYR A 172 6.58 0.67 -38.45
C TYR A 172 7.17 0.05 -37.17
N GLY A 173 7.92 0.82 -36.39
CA GLY A 173 8.68 0.33 -35.25
C GLY A 173 7.83 -0.51 -34.31
N THR A 174 8.36 -1.67 -33.93
CA THR A 174 7.67 -2.65 -33.06
C THR A 174 8.67 -3.59 -32.39
N THR A 175 8.31 -4.09 -31.22
CA THR A 175 8.97 -5.22 -30.57
C THR A 175 8.49 -6.57 -31.17
N LEU A 176 9.08 -7.67 -30.74
CA LEU A 176 8.60 -9.02 -31.05
C LEU A 176 9.04 -10.00 -29.96
N ILE A 177 8.10 -10.77 -29.42
CA ILE A 177 8.37 -11.93 -28.57
C ILE A 177 7.62 -13.11 -29.16
N ALA A 178 8.30 -14.25 -29.32
CA ALA A 178 7.69 -15.45 -29.89
C ALA A 178 8.17 -16.71 -29.17
N ALA A 179 7.26 -17.67 -29.01
CA ALA A 179 7.51 -19.01 -28.48
C ALA A 179 6.99 -20.06 -29.45
N LEU A 180 7.79 -21.10 -29.66
CA LEU A 180 7.41 -22.30 -30.40
C LEU A 180 7.65 -23.52 -29.53
N MET A 181 6.58 -24.21 -29.18
CA MET A 181 6.60 -25.49 -28.46
C MET A 181 6.55 -26.62 -29.49
N LEU A 182 7.60 -27.44 -29.51
CA LEU A 182 7.74 -28.62 -30.36
C LEU A 182 7.81 -29.88 -29.49
N PRO A 183 7.59 -31.06 -30.06
CA PRO A 183 7.94 -32.28 -29.36
C PRO A 183 9.45 -32.31 -28.99
N GLY A 184 9.71 -32.18 -27.68
CA GLY A 184 11.09 -32.18 -27.16
C GLY A 184 11.73 -30.82 -26.94
N TYR A 185 11.21 -29.73 -27.51
CA TYR A 185 11.86 -28.41 -27.43
C TYR A 185 10.86 -27.27 -27.20
N LEU A 186 11.29 -26.26 -26.44
CA LEU A 186 10.71 -24.93 -26.42
C LEU A 186 11.74 -23.95 -27.01
N LEU A 187 11.37 -23.25 -28.08
CA LEU A 187 12.15 -22.22 -28.72
C LEU A 187 11.56 -20.86 -28.37
N LEU A 188 12.40 -19.91 -27.96
CA LEU A 188 12.04 -18.56 -27.57
C LEU A 188 12.84 -17.54 -28.38
N ILE A 189 12.18 -16.50 -28.85
CA ILE A 189 12.76 -15.38 -29.61
C ILE A 189 12.26 -14.08 -29.02
N GLN A 190 13.13 -13.07 -28.87
CA GLN A 190 12.76 -11.77 -28.33
C GLN A 190 13.58 -10.63 -28.94
N GLN A 191 12.87 -9.58 -29.34
CA GLN A 191 13.37 -8.26 -29.66
C GLN A 191 12.50 -7.27 -28.90
N GLY A 192 13.11 -6.35 -28.13
CA GLY A 192 12.37 -5.39 -27.28
C GLY A 192 12.38 -5.77 -25.80
N ASP A 193 11.55 -5.10 -25.04
CA ASP A 193 11.51 -5.03 -23.57
C ASP A 193 10.37 -5.80 -22.90
N GLY A 194 9.37 -6.28 -23.63
CA GLY A 194 8.38 -7.20 -23.07
C GLY A 194 9.00 -8.47 -22.45
N ARG A 195 8.21 -9.32 -21.84
CA ARG A 195 8.70 -10.47 -21.07
C ARG A 195 8.22 -11.81 -21.57
N CYS A 196 9.09 -12.80 -21.37
CA CYS A 196 8.78 -14.21 -21.56
C CYS A 196 9.06 -14.99 -20.28
N ASP A 197 7.99 -15.48 -19.64
CA ASP A 197 8.04 -16.24 -18.39
C ASP A 197 7.73 -17.71 -18.64
N VAL A 198 8.60 -18.60 -18.16
CA VAL A 198 8.47 -20.05 -18.30
C VAL A 198 8.29 -20.69 -16.94
N PHE A 199 7.19 -21.39 -16.75
CA PHE A 199 6.83 -22.13 -15.53
C PHE A 199 7.14 -23.60 -15.70
N TYR A 200 7.76 -24.18 -14.69
CA TYR A 200 8.22 -25.57 -14.70
C TYR A 200 7.48 -26.44 -13.68
N ASP A 201 7.58 -27.76 -13.87
CA ASP A 201 6.93 -28.76 -13.03
C ASP A 201 7.55 -28.95 -11.63
N ASP A 202 8.61 -28.22 -11.32
CA ASP A 202 9.17 -28.09 -9.98
C ASP A 202 8.61 -26.84 -9.22
N GLY A 203 7.64 -26.13 -9.83
CA GLY A 203 7.04 -24.91 -9.28
C GLY A 203 7.90 -23.65 -9.44
N THR A 204 9.07 -23.76 -10.09
CA THR A 204 9.92 -22.60 -10.40
C THR A 204 9.43 -21.86 -11.63
N VAL A 205 9.76 -20.56 -11.70
CA VAL A 205 9.57 -19.72 -12.87
C VAL A 205 10.91 -19.11 -13.26
N ASP A 206 11.15 -18.95 -14.56
CA ASP A 206 12.39 -18.40 -15.11
C ASP A 206 12.08 -17.50 -16.30
N GLN A 207 12.94 -16.53 -16.55
CA GLN A 207 12.99 -15.72 -17.77
C GLN A 207 14.21 -16.14 -18.60
N PRO A 208 14.07 -17.14 -19.48
CA PRO A 208 15.22 -17.79 -20.11
C PRO A 208 15.99 -16.87 -21.07
N ILE A 209 15.34 -15.81 -21.57
CA ILE A 209 15.98 -14.83 -22.43
C ILE A 209 16.55 -13.72 -21.54
N PRO A 210 17.88 -13.48 -21.55
CA PRO A 210 18.50 -12.44 -20.76
C PRO A 210 17.95 -11.04 -21.11
N TRP A 211 17.88 -10.17 -20.12
CA TRP A 211 17.54 -8.76 -20.34
C TRP A 211 18.47 -8.11 -21.36
N ASP A 212 17.96 -7.20 -22.17
CA ASP A 212 18.74 -6.37 -23.06
C ASP A 212 19.07 -5.03 -22.38
N GLU A 213 20.34 -4.81 -22.05
CA GLU A 213 20.79 -3.59 -21.37
C GLU A 213 20.54 -2.31 -22.20
N ARG A 214 20.21 -2.44 -23.48
CA ARG A 214 19.81 -1.31 -24.34
C ARG A 214 18.38 -0.86 -24.08
N CYS A 215 17.56 -1.72 -23.48
CA CYS A 215 16.20 -1.39 -23.07
C CYS A 215 16.24 -0.74 -21.69
N HIS A 216 15.96 0.56 -21.61
CA HIS A 216 15.91 1.30 -20.36
C HIS A 216 14.97 2.51 -20.50
N GLU A 217 14.18 2.77 -19.49
CA GLU A 217 13.14 3.81 -19.50
C GLU A 217 12.24 3.67 -20.76
N ASN A 218 12.19 4.68 -21.61
CA ASN A 218 11.40 4.69 -22.84
C ASN A 218 12.23 4.30 -24.09
N VAL A 219 13.35 3.60 -23.91
CA VAL A 219 14.21 3.14 -25.02
C VAL A 219 14.13 1.63 -25.09
N THR A 220 13.66 1.11 -26.22
CA THR A 220 13.57 -0.33 -26.49
C THR A 220 14.29 -0.68 -27.80
N THR A 221 14.72 -1.93 -27.93
CA THR A 221 15.18 -2.47 -29.19
C THR A 221 14.02 -2.91 -30.07
N SER A 222 14.15 -2.75 -31.39
CA SER A 222 13.03 -2.85 -32.31
C SER A 222 13.34 -3.72 -33.55
N MET A 223 12.28 -4.27 -34.13
CA MET A 223 12.36 -4.92 -35.46
C MET A 223 12.85 -3.96 -36.55
N CYS A 224 12.67 -2.65 -36.37
CA CYS A 224 13.12 -1.63 -37.34
C CYS A 224 14.59 -1.22 -37.17
N ASP A 225 15.31 -1.74 -36.17
CA ASP A 225 16.72 -1.45 -35.97
C ASP A 225 17.58 -2.05 -37.10
N GLU A 226 18.58 -1.30 -37.56
CA GLU A 226 19.47 -1.76 -38.64
C GLU A 226 20.23 -3.05 -38.27
N ASP A 227 20.47 -3.25 -36.97
CA ASP A 227 21.12 -4.45 -36.42
C ASP A 227 20.14 -5.50 -35.87
N ALA A 228 18.83 -5.37 -36.13
CA ALA A 228 17.80 -6.29 -35.62
C ALA A 228 18.16 -7.77 -35.82
N PRO A 229 18.68 -8.24 -36.97
CA PRO A 229 19.06 -9.64 -37.14
C PRO A 229 20.14 -10.12 -36.17
N ALA A 230 21.05 -9.23 -35.78
CA ALA A 230 22.15 -9.54 -34.84
C ALA A 230 21.72 -9.35 -33.36
N SER A 231 20.78 -8.45 -33.11
CA SER A 231 20.34 -8.05 -31.78
C SER A 231 19.22 -8.92 -31.23
N ILE A 232 18.47 -9.65 -32.03
CA ILE A 232 17.47 -10.63 -31.60
C ILE A 232 18.11 -11.62 -30.63
N ARG A 233 17.50 -11.74 -29.45
CA ARG A 233 17.85 -12.72 -28.42
C ARG A 233 16.98 -13.96 -28.60
N SER A 234 17.52 -15.10 -28.30
CA SER A 234 16.74 -16.35 -28.42
C SER A 234 17.27 -17.44 -27.52
N ARG A 235 16.43 -18.44 -27.27
CA ARG A 235 16.76 -19.58 -26.42
C ARG A 235 16.13 -20.86 -26.95
N VAL A 236 16.88 -21.99 -26.82
CA VAL A 236 16.37 -23.35 -27.00
C VAL A 236 16.41 -24.06 -25.65
N ILE A 237 15.29 -24.63 -25.24
CA ILE A 237 15.13 -25.43 -24.00
C ILE A 237 14.70 -26.82 -24.38
N ALA A 238 15.45 -27.86 -23.92
CA ALA A 238 15.06 -29.26 -24.08
C ALA A 238 14.05 -29.62 -23.00
N LEU A 239 12.87 -30.10 -23.38
CA LEU A 239 11.77 -30.48 -22.47
C LEU A 239 12.04 -31.76 -21.68
N GLU A 240 13.02 -32.57 -22.10
CA GLU A 240 13.44 -33.76 -21.36
C GLU A 240 14.16 -33.45 -20.06
N SER A 241 14.87 -32.34 -20.01
CA SER A 241 15.69 -31.94 -18.88
C SER A 241 14.91 -31.19 -17.79
N LYS A 242 13.89 -30.46 -18.18
CA LYS A 242 13.00 -29.68 -17.28
C LYS A 242 11.66 -29.55 -17.99
N LYS A 243 10.60 -30.00 -17.36
CA LYS A 243 9.28 -30.00 -17.98
C LYS A 243 8.63 -28.61 -17.83
N VAL A 244 8.32 -28.01 -18.96
CA VAL A 244 7.58 -26.75 -19.02
C VAL A 244 6.09 -27.06 -18.86
N ILE A 245 5.44 -26.41 -17.89
CA ILE A 245 3.99 -26.49 -17.67
C ILE A 245 3.25 -25.31 -18.31
N ALA A 246 3.91 -24.15 -18.40
CA ALA A 246 3.37 -22.98 -19.10
C ALA A 246 4.49 -22.07 -19.58
N CYS A 247 4.26 -21.36 -20.68
CA CYS A 247 5.09 -20.30 -21.20
C CYS A 247 4.18 -19.11 -21.53
N TYR A 248 4.46 -17.96 -20.96
CA TYR A 248 3.69 -16.73 -21.18
C TYR A 248 4.57 -15.65 -21.80
N LEU A 249 3.97 -14.90 -22.71
CA LEU A 249 4.54 -13.73 -23.35
C LEU A 249 3.66 -12.54 -23.03
N GLY A 250 4.24 -11.42 -22.64
CA GLY A 250 3.52 -10.18 -22.36
C GLY A 250 4.23 -8.98 -22.98
N SER A 251 3.46 -7.98 -23.46
CA SER A 251 4.00 -6.65 -23.72
C SER A 251 4.37 -5.97 -22.37
N ASP A 252 5.08 -4.85 -22.44
CA ASP A 252 5.46 -4.07 -21.26
C ASP A 252 4.24 -3.59 -20.45
N GLY A 253 3.08 -3.37 -21.09
CA GLY A 253 1.83 -3.04 -20.43
C GLY A 253 1.40 -4.05 -19.36
N VAL A 254 1.90 -5.33 -19.39
CA VAL A 254 1.72 -6.31 -18.32
C VAL A 254 2.69 -6.06 -17.18
N GLU A 255 3.99 -5.88 -17.47
CA GLU A 255 5.02 -5.67 -16.44
C GLU A 255 4.82 -4.36 -15.71
N ASP A 256 4.54 -3.28 -16.42
CA ASP A 256 4.37 -1.93 -15.88
C ASP A 256 3.14 -1.77 -14.97
N ALA A 257 2.23 -2.74 -14.98
CA ALA A 257 1.14 -2.79 -14.02
C ALA A 257 1.60 -3.17 -12.60
N TYR A 258 2.81 -3.69 -12.45
CA TYR A 258 3.35 -4.18 -11.19
C TYR A 258 4.63 -3.43 -10.78
N ARG A 259 4.95 -3.49 -9.50
CA ARG A 259 6.16 -2.87 -8.94
C ARG A 259 7.40 -3.73 -9.09
N ASP A 260 7.20 -5.03 -9.22
CA ASP A 260 8.25 -6.02 -9.27
C ASP A 260 7.82 -7.22 -10.14
N MET A 261 8.79 -8.03 -10.52
CA MET A 261 8.58 -9.23 -11.32
C MET A 261 7.71 -10.29 -10.64
N GLU A 262 7.69 -10.31 -9.30
CA GLU A 262 6.83 -11.26 -8.57
C GLU A 262 5.34 -10.97 -8.83
N GLY A 263 4.97 -9.69 -8.95
CA GLY A 263 3.61 -9.30 -9.36
C GLY A 263 3.23 -9.83 -10.74
N THR A 264 4.14 -9.71 -11.72
CA THR A 264 3.94 -10.27 -13.06
C THR A 264 3.80 -11.81 -13.02
N HIS A 265 4.62 -12.49 -12.23
CA HIS A 265 4.47 -13.92 -12.01
C HIS A 265 3.14 -14.30 -11.36
N MET A 266 2.60 -13.46 -10.42
CA MET A 266 1.27 -13.70 -9.84
C MET A 266 0.16 -13.53 -10.87
N PHE A 267 0.29 -12.57 -11.78
CA PHE A 267 -0.64 -12.41 -12.90
C PHE A 267 -0.71 -13.69 -13.74
N TYR A 268 0.42 -14.23 -14.19
CA TYR A 268 0.42 -15.45 -14.99
C TYR A 268 -0.03 -16.68 -14.20
N ARG A 269 0.30 -16.79 -12.89
CA ARG A 269 -0.27 -17.84 -12.02
C ARG A 269 -1.79 -17.72 -11.93
N SER A 270 -2.31 -16.50 -11.85
CA SER A 270 -3.76 -16.27 -11.84
C SER A 270 -4.40 -16.72 -13.15
N LEU A 271 -3.83 -16.34 -14.30
CA LEU A 271 -4.30 -16.82 -15.61
C LEU A 271 -4.28 -18.33 -15.71
N THR A 272 -3.23 -18.97 -15.18
CA THR A 272 -3.13 -20.44 -15.14
C THR A 272 -4.26 -21.07 -14.32
N CYS A 273 -4.55 -20.52 -13.14
CA CYS A 273 -5.66 -21.00 -12.30
C CYS A 273 -7.01 -20.81 -12.99
N GLU A 274 -7.26 -19.64 -13.59
CA GLU A 274 -8.51 -19.37 -14.29
C GLU A 274 -8.70 -20.29 -15.52
N LEU A 275 -7.62 -20.55 -16.28
CA LEU A 275 -7.68 -21.49 -17.41
C LEU A 275 -8.00 -22.92 -16.93
N ALA A 276 -7.32 -23.39 -15.88
CA ALA A 276 -7.52 -24.73 -15.34
C ALA A 276 -8.94 -24.95 -14.77
N GLU A 277 -9.54 -23.91 -14.19
CA GLU A 277 -10.86 -23.98 -13.56
C GLU A 277 -12.02 -23.76 -14.55
N ARG A 278 -11.85 -22.86 -15.53
CA ARG A 278 -12.91 -22.51 -16.49
C ARG A 278 -12.92 -23.35 -17.74
N GLY A 279 -11.77 -23.92 -18.12
CA GLY A 279 -11.55 -24.51 -19.43
C GLY A 279 -11.33 -23.46 -20.53
N THR A 280 -10.94 -23.92 -21.72
CA THR A 280 -10.42 -23.06 -22.80
C THR A 280 -11.41 -22.02 -23.30
N ASP A 281 -12.65 -22.42 -23.63
CA ASP A 281 -13.65 -21.50 -24.23
C ASP A 281 -14.07 -20.38 -23.27
N ALA A 282 -14.30 -20.72 -22.00
CA ALA A 282 -14.68 -19.73 -20.97
C ALA A 282 -13.50 -18.86 -20.57
N PHE A 283 -12.27 -19.38 -20.68
CA PHE A 283 -11.06 -18.61 -20.40
C PHE A 283 -10.79 -17.51 -21.44
N GLU A 284 -11.03 -17.75 -22.73
CA GLU A 284 -10.89 -16.72 -23.76
C GLU A 284 -11.87 -15.56 -23.51
N THR A 285 -13.10 -15.88 -23.15
CA THR A 285 -14.10 -14.85 -22.78
C THR A 285 -13.65 -14.08 -21.54
N TYR A 286 -13.19 -14.79 -20.52
CA TYR A 286 -12.67 -14.18 -19.29
C TYR A 286 -11.50 -13.21 -19.57
N LEU A 287 -10.52 -13.58 -20.41
CA LEU A 287 -9.41 -12.71 -20.80
C LEU A 287 -9.90 -11.42 -21.44
N ALA A 288 -10.82 -11.52 -22.41
CA ALA A 288 -11.35 -10.37 -23.13
C ALA A 288 -12.10 -9.40 -22.20
N GLU A 289 -12.75 -9.91 -21.15
CA GLU A 289 -13.49 -9.11 -20.16
C GLU A 289 -12.56 -8.52 -19.09
N MET A 290 -11.52 -9.25 -18.67
CA MET A 290 -10.65 -8.87 -17.56
C MET A 290 -9.57 -7.86 -17.96
N LEU A 291 -8.91 -8.07 -19.11
CA LEU A 291 -7.77 -7.25 -19.52
C LEU A 291 -8.03 -5.74 -19.65
N PRO A 292 -9.22 -5.26 -20.12
CA PRO A 292 -9.50 -3.82 -20.11
C PRO A 292 -9.48 -3.21 -18.71
N GLY A 293 -10.03 -3.92 -17.71
CA GLY A 293 -9.98 -3.51 -16.30
C GLY A 293 -8.56 -3.58 -15.73
N PHE A 294 -7.77 -4.54 -16.17
CA PHE A 294 -6.36 -4.67 -15.79
C PHE A 294 -5.53 -3.49 -16.29
N SER A 295 -5.66 -3.09 -17.58
CA SER A 295 -5.02 -1.88 -18.10
C SER A 295 -5.46 -0.64 -17.32
N GLN A 296 -6.76 -0.48 -17.04
CA GLN A 296 -7.29 0.69 -16.33
C GLN A 296 -6.73 0.86 -14.92
N THR A 297 -6.50 -0.22 -14.20
CA THR A 297 -6.01 -0.20 -12.81
C THR A 297 -4.49 -0.32 -12.70
N GLY A 298 -3.82 -0.78 -13.75
CA GLY A 298 -2.39 -0.98 -13.86
C GLY A 298 -1.67 0.12 -14.62
N SER A 299 -0.98 -0.25 -15.72
CA SER A 299 -0.16 0.66 -16.53
C SER A 299 -0.97 1.74 -17.26
N GLY A 300 -2.18 1.42 -17.67
CA GLY A 300 -2.99 2.26 -18.58
C GLY A 300 -2.63 2.12 -20.04
N ASP A 301 -1.60 1.34 -20.37
CA ASP A 301 -1.11 1.07 -21.72
C ASP A 301 -1.88 -0.06 -22.40
N ASP A 302 -1.59 -0.29 -23.68
CA ASP A 302 -2.05 -1.47 -24.41
C ASP A 302 -1.53 -2.73 -23.68
N VAL A 303 -2.33 -3.78 -23.65
CA VAL A 303 -1.95 -5.02 -22.97
C VAL A 303 -2.12 -6.19 -23.93
N SER A 304 -1.02 -6.84 -24.22
CA SER A 304 -0.98 -8.06 -25.01
C SER A 304 -0.43 -9.23 -24.20
N VAL A 305 -1.16 -10.35 -24.23
CA VAL A 305 -0.76 -11.60 -23.60
C VAL A 305 -0.92 -12.73 -24.60
N SER A 306 0.08 -13.60 -24.70
CA SER A 306 -0.03 -14.89 -25.38
C SER A 306 0.62 -15.97 -24.54
N GLY A 307 0.15 -17.20 -24.63
CA GLY A 307 0.69 -18.28 -23.82
C GLY A 307 0.51 -19.67 -24.43
N ILE A 308 1.33 -20.62 -23.95
CA ILE A 308 1.25 -22.05 -24.25
C ILE A 308 1.24 -22.78 -22.92
N VAL A 309 0.19 -23.55 -22.63
CA VAL A 309 -0.07 -24.15 -21.31
C VAL A 309 -0.39 -25.63 -21.44
N ASP A 310 0.24 -26.48 -20.63
CA ASP A 310 -0.09 -27.90 -20.49
C ASP A 310 -1.34 -28.06 -19.63
N LEU A 311 -2.50 -28.27 -20.26
CA LEU A 311 -3.81 -28.31 -19.61
C LEU A 311 -3.95 -29.38 -18.52
N GLU A 312 -3.25 -30.49 -18.64
CA GLU A 312 -3.33 -31.56 -17.65
C GLU A 312 -2.47 -31.25 -16.43
N ARG A 313 -1.23 -30.81 -16.67
CA ARG A 313 -0.27 -30.58 -15.60
C ARG A 313 -0.61 -29.36 -14.75
N VAL A 314 -1.07 -28.26 -15.35
CA VAL A 314 -1.38 -27.05 -14.59
C VAL A 314 -2.44 -27.27 -13.51
N LYS A 315 -3.33 -28.26 -13.69
CA LYS A 315 -4.35 -28.61 -12.68
C LYS A 315 -3.72 -29.04 -11.34
N GLU A 316 -2.57 -29.68 -11.39
CA GLU A 316 -1.85 -30.13 -10.20
C GLU A 316 -1.25 -28.95 -9.42
N PHE A 317 -0.96 -27.84 -10.10
CA PHE A 317 -0.33 -26.64 -9.52
C PHE A 317 -1.31 -25.58 -9.04
N VAL A 318 -2.61 -25.68 -9.36
CA VAL A 318 -3.62 -24.70 -8.95
C VAL A 318 -3.60 -24.39 -7.44
N PRO A 319 -3.56 -25.40 -6.53
CA PRO A 319 -3.51 -25.11 -5.10
C PRO A 319 -2.27 -24.30 -4.68
N VAL A 320 -1.11 -24.66 -5.21
CA VAL A 320 0.16 -23.97 -4.93
C VAL A 320 0.15 -22.54 -5.49
N PHE A 321 -0.36 -22.35 -6.71
CA PHE A 321 -0.45 -21.04 -7.33
C PHE A 321 -1.44 -20.14 -6.58
N ARG A 322 -2.60 -20.62 -6.18
CA ARG A 322 -3.57 -19.88 -5.35
C ARG A 322 -2.95 -19.47 -4.01
N MET A 323 -2.18 -20.35 -3.38
CA MET A 323 -1.45 -20.02 -2.14
C MET A 323 -0.42 -18.89 -2.38
N LYS A 324 0.41 -18.98 -3.43
CA LYS A 324 1.41 -17.95 -3.75
C LYS A 324 0.77 -16.61 -4.09
N ILE A 325 -0.34 -16.60 -4.82
CA ILE A 325 -1.12 -15.39 -5.10
C ILE A 325 -1.59 -14.77 -3.78
N ARG A 326 -2.18 -15.57 -2.88
CA ARG A 326 -2.65 -15.07 -1.58
C ARG A 326 -1.51 -14.52 -0.72
N GLN A 327 -0.35 -15.17 -0.70
CA GLN A 327 0.84 -14.67 0.02
C GLN A 327 1.30 -13.32 -0.53
N TYR A 328 1.33 -13.14 -1.85
CA TYR A 328 1.67 -11.88 -2.48
C TYR A 328 0.67 -10.77 -2.14
N ASP A 329 -0.63 -11.06 -2.24
CA ASP A 329 -1.70 -10.11 -1.89
C ASP A 329 -1.57 -9.64 -0.44
N LEU A 330 -1.34 -10.57 0.50
CA LEU A 330 -1.13 -10.25 1.92
C LEU A 330 0.11 -9.39 2.14
N LYS A 331 1.20 -9.66 1.43
CA LYS A 331 2.43 -8.85 1.50
C LYS A 331 2.21 -7.42 1.01
N GLU A 332 1.48 -7.25 -0.10
CA GLU A 332 1.12 -5.93 -0.62
C GLU A 332 0.16 -5.18 0.33
N GLU A 333 -0.79 -5.90 0.93
CA GLU A 333 -1.69 -5.36 1.94
C GLU A 333 -0.91 -4.92 3.20
N LEU A 334 0.02 -5.75 3.68
CA LEU A 334 0.91 -5.44 4.80
C LEU A 334 1.72 -4.17 4.55
N ASN A 335 2.38 -4.06 3.40
CA ASN A 335 3.14 -2.89 3.00
C ASN A 335 2.30 -1.60 3.02
N ARG A 336 1.04 -1.67 2.57
CA ARG A 336 0.11 -0.53 2.61
C ARG A 336 -0.21 -0.10 4.03
N TYR A 337 -0.50 -1.04 4.93
CA TYR A 337 -0.79 -0.74 6.33
C TYR A 337 0.45 -0.23 7.09
N GLU A 338 1.62 -0.80 6.88
CA GLU A 338 2.87 -0.34 7.48
C GLU A 338 3.20 1.10 7.08
N ASN A 339 3.09 1.44 5.81
CA ASN A 339 3.26 2.81 5.32
C ASN A 339 2.25 3.77 5.94
N ARG A 340 1.01 3.34 6.15
CA ARG A 340 -0.02 4.12 6.83
C ARG A 340 0.33 4.34 8.31
N VAL A 341 0.79 3.33 9.03
CA VAL A 341 1.27 3.46 10.42
C VAL A 341 2.42 4.46 10.50
N ILE A 342 3.41 4.38 9.62
CA ILE A 342 4.53 5.33 9.58
C ILE A 342 4.03 6.77 9.39
N SER A 343 3.11 7.00 8.45
CA SER A 343 2.55 8.33 8.20
C SER A 343 1.74 8.87 9.39
N MET A 344 1.04 8.01 10.12
CA MET A 344 0.21 8.37 11.27
C MET A 344 0.99 8.53 12.56
N SER A 345 2.10 7.84 12.76
CA SER A 345 2.83 7.78 14.02
C SER A 345 3.26 9.15 14.54
N ARG A 346 3.71 10.04 13.65
CA ARG A 346 4.12 11.40 14.02
C ARG A 346 2.94 12.23 14.54
N LYS A 347 1.79 12.17 13.85
CA LYS A 347 0.58 12.90 14.28
C LYS A 347 0.02 12.34 15.57
N HIS A 348 0.02 11.01 15.72
CA HIS A 348 -0.37 10.34 16.94
C HIS A 348 0.46 10.81 18.15
N GLY A 349 1.80 10.90 18.01
CA GLY A 349 2.69 11.44 19.04
C GLY A 349 2.35 12.89 19.42
N ILE A 350 2.14 13.76 18.44
CA ILE A 350 1.77 15.16 18.67
C ILE A 350 0.45 15.30 19.43
N LEU A 351 -0.58 14.56 19.03
CA LEU A 351 -1.90 14.61 19.69
C LEU A 351 -1.82 14.09 21.12
N LYS A 352 -1.03 13.05 21.36
CA LYS A 352 -0.77 12.53 22.70
C LYS A 352 -0.15 13.58 23.61
N GLU A 353 0.93 14.23 23.15
CA GLU A 353 1.60 15.29 23.90
C GLU A 353 0.65 16.46 24.19
N GLN A 354 -0.16 16.88 23.23
CA GLN A 354 -1.15 17.95 23.40
C GLN A 354 -2.22 17.58 24.45
N ALA A 355 -2.71 16.36 24.44
CA ALA A 355 -3.68 15.88 25.43
C ALA A 355 -3.06 15.83 26.84
N GLU A 356 -1.82 15.32 26.97
CA GLU A 356 -1.10 15.26 28.24
C GLU A 356 -0.80 16.68 28.80
N GLU A 357 -0.42 17.62 27.95
CA GLU A 357 -0.14 18.99 28.35
C GLU A 357 -1.42 19.73 28.78
N ALA A 358 -2.52 19.57 28.05
CA ALA A 358 -3.82 20.12 28.42
C ALA A 358 -4.31 19.58 29.78
N GLU A 359 -4.16 18.28 30.04
CA GLU A 359 -4.48 17.67 31.33
C GLU A 359 -3.62 18.24 32.45
N LYS A 360 -2.32 18.38 32.23
CA LYS A 360 -1.36 18.91 33.20
C LYS A 360 -1.67 20.36 33.58
N GLU A 361 -2.00 21.20 32.59
CA GLU A 361 -2.34 22.59 32.84
C GLU A 361 -3.68 22.73 33.58
N TYR A 362 -4.69 21.95 33.19
CA TYR A 362 -5.95 21.88 33.92
C TYR A 362 -5.75 21.48 35.38
N LEU A 363 -5.00 20.44 35.67
CA LEU A 363 -4.73 19.98 37.02
C LEU A 363 -3.99 21.04 37.85
N ARG A 364 -3.07 21.80 37.23
CA ARG A 364 -2.36 22.90 37.89
C ARG A 364 -3.33 23.99 38.36
N VAL A 365 -4.21 24.45 37.47
CA VAL A 365 -5.18 25.51 37.81
C VAL A 365 -6.27 24.99 38.74
N LYS A 366 -6.69 23.74 38.61
CA LYS A 366 -7.62 23.08 39.53
C LYS A 366 -7.09 23.07 40.98
N LYS A 367 -5.80 22.74 41.15
CA LYS A 367 -5.14 22.81 42.47
C LYS A 367 -5.14 24.23 43.06
N GLN A 368 -4.94 25.26 42.23
CA GLN A 368 -5.05 26.67 42.66
C GLN A 368 -6.49 27.03 43.10
N MET A 369 -7.48 26.56 42.35
CA MET A 369 -8.90 26.73 42.72
C MET A 369 -9.24 26.07 44.07
N ASP A 370 -8.76 24.86 44.29
CA ASP A 370 -9.01 24.12 45.52
C ASP A 370 -8.37 24.80 46.74
N LEU A 371 -7.17 25.36 46.59
CA LEU A 371 -6.53 26.19 47.61
C LEU A 371 -7.30 27.47 47.89
N ALA A 372 -7.74 28.20 46.85
CA ALA A 372 -8.56 29.41 47.00
C ALA A 372 -9.91 29.13 47.70
N LYS A 373 -10.54 28.01 47.39
CA LYS A 373 -11.75 27.56 48.11
C LYS A 373 -11.49 27.24 49.58
N ALA A 374 -10.38 26.60 49.93
CA ALA A 374 -10.01 26.33 51.30
C ALA A 374 -9.78 27.64 52.07
N GLU A 375 -9.02 28.62 51.49
CA GLU A 375 -8.82 29.95 52.07
C GLU A 375 -10.16 30.68 52.34
N TYR A 376 -11.10 30.60 51.38
CA TYR A 376 -12.41 31.19 51.51
C TYR A 376 -13.22 30.56 52.65
N ILE A 377 -13.22 29.26 52.76
CA ILE A 377 -13.94 28.53 53.82
C ILE A 377 -13.40 28.90 55.20
N GLU A 378 -12.05 28.93 55.34
CA GLU A 378 -11.39 29.36 56.58
C GLU A 378 -11.72 30.78 56.97
N ALA A 379 -11.54 31.74 56.02
CA ALA A 379 -11.87 33.17 56.22
C ALA A 379 -13.34 33.33 56.62
N ARG A 380 -14.26 32.62 55.97
CA ARG A 380 -15.69 32.67 56.26
C ARG A 380 -16.03 32.15 57.65
N ASN A 381 -15.39 31.06 58.10
CA ASN A 381 -15.60 30.51 59.45
C ASN A 381 -15.16 31.51 60.52
N ILE A 382 -13.96 32.08 60.37
CA ILE A 382 -13.42 33.12 61.28
C ILE A 382 -14.32 34.37 61.30
N TYR A 383 -14.80 34.82 60.13
CA TYR A 383 -15.74 35.93 60.03
C TYR A 383 -17.06 35.63 60.74
N THR A 384 -17.61 34.42 60.62
CA THR A 384 -18.87 34.04 61.23
C THR A 384 -18.80 34.10 62.77
N GLU A 385 -17.68 33.68 63.36
CA GLU A 385 -17.42 33.75 64.79
C GLU A 385 -17.29 35.22 65.25
N ALA A 386 -16.55 36.03 64.49
CA ALA A 386 -16.40 37.47 64.81
C ALA A 386 -17.73 38.23 64.68
N ALA A 387 -18.51 37.96 63.66
CA ALA A 387 -19.83 38.55 63.44
C ALA A 387 -20.82 38.22 64.55
N ALA A 388 -20.80 36.95 65.05
CA ALA A 388 -21.57 36.55 66.21
C ALA A 388 -21.18 37.38 67.46
N SER A 389 -19.86 37.47 67.74
CA SER A 389 -19.36 38.27 68.87
C SER A 389 -19.69 39.75 68.75
N ALA A 390 -19.57 40.36 67.58
CA ALA A 390 -19.98 41.73 67.31
C ALA A 390 -21.50 41.94 67.47
N GLY A 391 -22.30 40.91 67.04
CA GLY A 391 -23.75 40.88 67.22
C GLY A 391 -24.15 40.91 68.71
N GLU A 392 -23.50 40.09 69.51
CA GLU A 392 -23.71 40.09 70.97
C GLU A 392 -23.40 41.47 71.59
N CYS A 393 -22.28 42.08 71.17
CA CYS A 393 -21.91 43.39 71.63
C CYS A 393 -22.92 44.48 71.20
N LYS A 394 -23.49 44.39 70.00
CA LYS A 394 -24.56 45.29 69.50
C LYS A 394 -25.83 45.17 70.33
N VAL A 395 -26.26 43.93 70.60
CA VAL A 395 -27.45 43.66 71.40
C VAL A 395 -27.27 44.24 72.80
N GLN A 396 -26.14 44.00 73.45
CA GLN A 396 -25.86 44.50 74.81
C GLN A 396 -25.83 46.04 74.85
N ARG A 397 -25.21 46.68 73.86
CA ARG A 397 -25.19 48.14 73.72
C ARG A 397 -26.60 48.71 73.59
N ILE A 398 -27.42 48.18 72.69
CA ILE A 398 -28.79 48.61 72.46
C ILE A 398 -29.67 48.45 73.77
N ALA A 399 -29.47 47.36 74.50
CA ALA A 399 -30.16 47.14 75.75
C ALA A 399 -29.84 48.25 76.78
N TRP A 400 -28.57 48.60 76.91
CA TRP A 400 -28.17 49.68 77.82
C TRP A 400 -28.57 51.05 77.32
N GLU A 401 -28.55 51.34 76.04
CA GLU A 401 -29.06 52.60 75.45
C GLU A 401 -30.54 52.73 75.69
N ASN A 402 -31.33 51.70 75.54
CA ASN A 402 -32.78 51.69 75.84
C ASN A 402 -33.04 51.91 77.31
N GLU A 403 -32.29 51.22 78.20
CA GLU A 403 -32.43 51.39 79.67
C GLU A 403 -32.06 52.85 80.07
N LEU A 404 -31.01 53.41 79.51
CA LEU A 404 -30.60 54.77 79.74
C LEU A 404 -31.67 55.79 79.27
N VAL A 405 -32.25 55.60 78.10
CA VAL A 405 -33.34 56.44 77.56
C VAL A 405 -34.54 56.38 78.45
N GLN A 406 -34.90 55.16 78.90
CA GLN A 406 -36.02 55.04 79.82
C GLN A 406 -35.80 55.73 81.18
N LEU A 407 -34.61 55.60 81.75
CA LEU A 407 -34.27 56.25 83.04
C LEU A 407 -34.21 57.82 82.88
N LEU A 408 -33.73 58.28 81.73
CA LEU A 408 -33.73 59.74 81.43
C LEU A 408 -35.13 60.29 81.21
N ASP A 409 -36.03 59.58 80.55
CA ASP A 409 -37.43 59.93 80.37
C ASP A 409 -38.17 59.98 81.73
N GLU A 410 -37.96 58.96 82.57
CA GLU A 410 -38.47 58.91 83.90
C GLU A 410 -37.93 60.05 84.76
N ARG A 411 -36.66 60.45 84.61
CA ARG A 411 -36.06 61.63 85.30
C ARG A 411 -36.73 62.89 84.82
N GLN A 412 -36.97 63.09 83.51
CA GLN A 412 -37.62 64.25 82.96
C GLN A 412 -39.10 64.42 83.43
N LYS A 413 -39.85 63.29 83.43
CA LYS A 413 -41.22 63.27 83.92
C LYS A 413 -41.33 63.57 85.44
N SER A 414 -40.34 63.11 86.24
CA SER A 414 -40.27 63.45 87.65
C SER A 414 -39.92 64.92 87.97
N THR A 415 -39.13 65.58 87.04
CA THR A 415 -38.79 66.94 87.16
C THR A 415 -39.93 67.88 86.76
N GLN A 416 -40.79 67.48 85.82
CA GLN A 416 -41.99 68.21 85.40
C GLN A 416 -43.18 68.07 86.44
N LYS A 417 -43.22 67.08 87.29
CA LYS A 417 -44.25 66.82 88.32
C LYS A 417 -43.86 67.34 89.68
N SER A 418 -42.74 68.03 89.88
CA SER A 418 -42.31 68.57 91.20
C SER A 418 -42.90 69.90 91.55
N GLY A 419 -44.22 69.88 91.70
CA GLY A 419 -44.90 70.78 92.64
C GLY A 419 -45.23 69.94 93.88
N PHE A 420 -44.39 70.01 94.87
CA PHE A 420 -44.54 69.43 96.21
C PHE A 420 -44.69 67.90 96.40
N SER A 421 -43.73 67.39 97.18
CA SER A 421 -43.66 66.07 97.85
C SER A 421 -43.32 64.85 96.99
N ASN A 422 -42.03 64.61 96.84
CA ASN A 422 -41.45 63.23 96.75
C ASN A 422 -40.18 63.19 97.62
N PRO A 423 -39.94 62.19 98.41
CA PRO A 423 -38.76 62.07 99.27
C PRO A 423 -37.45 62.00 98.49
N PRO A 424 -36.37 62.65 98.95
CA PRO A 424 -35.06 62.82 98.23
C PRO A 424 -34.40 61.43 97.91
N VAL A 425 -34.70 60.38 98.58
CA VAL A 425 -34.07 59.08 98.48
C VAL A 425 -34.25 58.40 97.06
N ASN A 426 -35.38 58.56 96.40
CA ASN A 426 -35.64 57.92 95.08
C ASN A 426 -34.96 58.67 93.88
N ARG A 427 -34.60 59.96 94.07
CA ARG A 427 -33.90 60.75 93.06
C ARG A 427 -32.43 60.44 93.06
N ASP A 428 -31.82 60.25 94.23
CA ASP A 428 -30.40 59.92 94.35
C ASP A 428 -30.08 58.52 93.81
N ILE A 429 -30.94 57.54 93.99
CA ILE A 429 -30.80 56.17 93.49
C ILE A 429 -30.88 56.10 91.99
N ARG A 430 -31.78 56.92 91.34
CA ARG A 430 -31.96 56.96 89.88
C ARG A 430 -30.78 57.69 89.22
N ASP A 431 -30.38 58.80 89.77
CA ASP A 431 -29.23 59.56 89.24
C ASP A 431 -27.91 58.76 89.41
N SER A 432 -27.78 58.00 90.51
CA SER A 432 -26.69 57.09 90.72
C SER A 432 -26.69 55.93 89.67
N LYS A 433 -27.85 55.39 89.32
CA LYS A 433 -28.01 54.32 88.34
C LYS A 433 -27.71 54.81 86.92
N ILE A 434 -28.11 56.03 86.53
CA ILE A 434 -27.76 56.69 85.26
C ILE A 434 -26.25 56.92 85.14
N GLU A 435 -25.60 57.40 86.19
CA GLU A 435 -24.13 57.54 86.17
C GLU A 435 -23.38 56.23 86.15
N GLU A 436 -23.86 55.21 86.86
CA GLU A 436 -23.30 53.90 86.80
C GLU A 436 -23.45 53.28 85.41
N LEU A 437 -24.65 53.36 84.75
CA LEU A 437 -24.90 52.92 83.43
C LEU A 437 -24.00 53.62 82.36
N LYS A 438 -23.88 54.95 82.48
CA LYS A 438 -22.95 55.75 81.60
C LYS A 438 -21.51 55.27 81.78
N LYS A 439 -21.03 55.06 83.00
CA LYS A 439 -19.68 54.56 83.27
C LYS A 439 -19.48 53.16 82.66
N LEU A 440 -20.49 52.29 82.77
CA LEU A 440 -20.48 50.92 82.19
C LEU A 440 -20.43 50.97 80.66
N MET A 441 -21.28 51.83 80.05
CA MET A 441 -21.28 52.03 78.59
C MET A 441 -19.97 52.61 78.12
N ALA A 442 -19.42 53.65 78.81
CA ALA A 442 -18.14 54.21 78.44
C ALA A 442 -16.99 53.20 78.52
N LYS A 443 -17.00 52.32 79.53
CA LYS A 443 -16.04 51.21 79.65
C LYS A 443 -16.20 50.12 78.59
N TYR A 444 -17.43 49.92 78.10
CA TYR A 444 -17.76 48.89 77.10
C TYR A 444 -17.56 49.36 75.65
N LEU A 445 -17.69 50.65 75.37
CA LEU A 445 -17.56 51.22 74.02
C LEU A 445 -16.30 50.81 73.30
N PRO A 446 -15.09 50.81 73.88
CA PRO A 446 -13.88 50.36 73.19
C PRO A 446 -13.91 48.86 72.78
N LYS A 447 -14.58 48.02 73.61
CA LYS A 447 -14.76 46.61 73.29
C LYS A 447 -15.71 46.40 72.11
N TYR A 448 -16.81 47.19 72.07
CA TYR A 448 -17.77 47.18 70.99
C TYR A 448 -17.12 47.66 69.67
N ASP A 449 -16.40 48.81 69.70
CA ASP A 449 -15.72 49.36 68.53
C ASP A 449 -14.65 48.39 67.96
N LYS A 450 -13.90 47.73 68.86
CA LYS A 450 -12.96 46.71 68.47
C LYS A 450 -13.63 45.52 67.81
N ALA A 451 -14.77 45.02 68.34
CA ALA A 451 -15.48 43.90 67.74
C ALA A 451 -16.07 44.25 66.37
N CYS A 452 -16.64 45.46 66.18
CA CYS A 452 -17.13 45.93 64.90
C CYS A 452 -16.02 46.14 63.87
N SER A 453 -14.87 46.66 64.32
CA SER A 453 -13.71 46.85 63.44
C SER A 453 -13.13 45.51 62.96
N GLU A 454 -13.08 44.53 63.86
CA GLU A 454 -12.62 43.18 63.50
C GLU A 454 -13.60 42.44 62.57
N GLU A 455 -14.93 42.56 62.80
CA GLU A 455 -15.98 42.07 61.89
C GLU A 455 -15.78 42.64 60.48
N THR A 456 -15.58 43.96 60.34
CA THR A 456 -15.35 44.61 59.06
C THR A 456 -14.07 44.10 58.37
N ARG A 457 -12.96 44.07 59.10
CA ARG A 457 -11.67 43.56 58.60
C ARG A 457 -11.75 42.13 58.11
N LEU A 458 -12.44 41.24 58.79
CA LEU A 458 -12.60 39.85 58.41
C LEU A 458 -13.56 39.70 57.24
N ASN A 459 -14.59 40.53 57.12
CA ASN A 459 -15.46 40.56 55.94
C ASN A 459 -14.68 40.95 54.68
N ASP A 460 -13.75 41.90 54.79
CA ASP A 460 -12.88 42.25 53.66
C ASP A 460 -11.99 41.06 53.22
N LYS A 461 -11.45 40.30 54.19
CA LYS A 461 -10.69 39.05 53.84
C LYS A 461 -11.57 37.99 53.17
N VAL A 462 -12.81 37.81 53.59
CA VAL A 462 -13.76 36.91 52.92
C VAL A 462 -14.01 37.35 51.48
N ASN A 463 -14.19 38.68 51.25
CA ASN A 463 -14.38 39.23 49.93
C ASN A 463 -13.14 39.08 49.04
N GLU A 464 -11.94 39.28 49.58
CA GLU A 464 -10.68 39.01 48.86
C GLU A 464 -10.55 37.56 48.45
N ALA A 465 -10.80 36.60 49.36
CA ALA A 465 -10.77 35.18 49.05
C ALA A 465 -11.84 34.77 48.00
N ARG A 466 -13.03 35.36 48.09
CA ARG A 466 -14.09 35.16 47.07
C ARG A 466 -13.66 35.69 45.70
N ASN A 467 -13.03 36.84 45.65
CA ASN A 467 -12.54 37.41 44.40
C ASN A 467 -11.47 36.55 43.76
N LYS A 468 -10.57 35.94 44.54
CA LYS A 468 -9.59 34.98 43.99
C LYS A 468 -10.29 33.82 43.26
N ILE A 469 -11.33 33.23 43.85
CA ILE A 469 -12.14 32.17 43.24
C ILE A 469 -12.77 32.66 41.93
N ASN A 470 -13.37 33.86 41.94
CA ASN A 470 -14.04 34.42 40.76
C ASN A 470 -13.08 34.70 39.59
N ILE A 471 -11.81 35.05 39.88
CA ILE A 471 -10.76 35.23 38.87
C ILE A 471 -10.30 33.90 38.28
N ILE A 472 -10.15 32.85 39.10
CA ILE A 472 -9.64 31.55 38.67
C ILE A 472 -10.70 30.74 37.89
N ARG A 473 -11.99 30.82 38.28
CA ARG A 473 -13.08 30.02 37.74
C ARG A 473 -13.19 30.05 36.20
N PRO A 474 -13.24 31.22 35.52
CA PRO A 474 -13.40 31.27 34.07
C PRO A 474 -12.24 30.59 33.34
N ASN A 475 -11.01 30.73 33.86
CA ASN A 475 -9.84 30.10 33.30
C ASN A 475 -9.89 28.55 33.48
N LEU A 476 -10.36 28.07 34.62
CA LEU A 476 -10.52 26.64 34.87
C LEU A 476 -11.58 26.03 33.94
N ASP A 477 -12.70 26.71 33.74
CA ASP A 477 -13.79 26.27 32.86
C ASP A 477 -13.32 26.21 31.39
N ASP A 478 -12.53 27.20 30.90
CA ASP A 478 -11.94 27.22 29.56
C ASP A 478 -10.91 26.07 29.39
N LEU A 479 -10.07 25.83 30.39
CA LEU A 479 -9.09 24.76 30.36
C LEU A 479 -9.75 23.38 30.40
N ASP A 480 -10.87 23.21 31.09
CA ASP A 480 -11.62 21.96 31.11
C ASP A 480 -12.18 21.61 29.72
N VAL A 481 -12.73 22.60 29.02
CA VAL A 481 -13.19 22.45 27.63
C VAL A 481 -12.04 22.10 26.69
N LYS A 482 -10.89 22.78 26.84
CA LYS A 482 -9.69 22.50 26.00
C LYS A 482 -9.15 21.10 26.25
N ARG A 483 -9.06 20.69 27.51
CA ARG A 483 -8.63 19.34 27.92
C ARG A 483 -9.52 18.27 27.32
N GLU A 484 -10.83 18.41 27.48
CA GLU A 484 -11.80 17.45 26.97
C GLU A 484 -11.73 17.31 25.45
N LYS A 485 -11.61 18.45 24.75
CA LYS A 485 -11.47 18.47 23.29
C LYS A 485 -10.18 17.78 22.82
N ALA A 486 -9.04 18.09 23.45
CA ALA A 486 -7.76 17.49 23.11
C ALA A 486 -7.77 15.97 23.35
N ARG A 487 -8.40 15.54 24.45
CA ARG A 487 -8.55 14.11 24.77
C ARG A 487 -9.43 13.40 23.75
N GLN A 488 -10.57 13.93 23.38
CA GLN A 488 -11.48 13.34 22.39
C GLN A 488 -10.80 13.22 21.01
N GLU A 489 -10.02 14.23 20.61
CA GLU A 489 -9.28 14.19 19.36
C GLU A 489 -8.18 13.12 19.39
N TYR A 490 -7.43 13.01 20.48
CA TYR A 490 -6.44 11.96 20.68
C TYR A 490 -7.08 10.57 20.69
N ASP A 491 -8.11 10.34 21.51
CA ASP A 491 -8.76 9.03 21.67
C ASP A 491 -9.32 8.53 20.32
N ARG A 492 -9.93 9.42 19.53
CA ARG A 492 -10.42 9.08 18.18
C ARG A 492 -9.28 8.66 17.25
N TYR A 493 -8.17 9.40 17.27
CA TYR A 493 -7.03 9.12 16.42
C TYR A 493 -6.27 7.87 16.87
N ASP A 494 -6.17 7.65 18.16
CA ASP A 494 -5.56 6.45 18.75
C ASP A 494 -6.36 5.19 18.37
N GLN A 495 -7.68 5.23 18.43
CA GLN A 495 -8.53 4.12 17.98
C GLN A 495 -8.26 3.73 16.52
N GLU A 496 -8.15 4.71 15.61
CA GLU A 496 -7.82 4.46 14.20
C GLU A 496 -6.40 3.87 14.06
N TYR A 497 -5.44 4.41 14.80
CA TYR A 497 -4.06 3.94 14.81
C TYR A 497 -3.91 2.51 15.33
N GLN A 498 -4.60 2.15 16.42
CA GLN A 498 -4.61 0.79 16.95
C GLN A 498 -5.32 -0.19 16.01
N SER A 499 -6.44 0.20 15.41
CA SER A 499 -7.15 -0.65 14.44
C SER A 499 -6.26 -1.07 13.26
N ILE A 500 -5.40 -0.15 12.77
CA ILE A 500 -4.44 -0.48 11.70
C ILE A 500 -3.37 -1.45 12.20
N LYS A 501 -2.88 -1.29 13.42
CA LYS A 501 -1.92 -2.22 14.03
C LYS A 501 -2.50 -3.63 14.22
N ASP A 502 -3.75 -3.71 14.65
CA ASP A 502 -4.45 -4.99 14.81
C ASP A 502 -4.58 -5.72 13.45
N GLU A 503 -4.80 -4.96 12.36
CA GLU A 503 -4.86 -5.50 11.01
C GLU A 503 -3.49 -6.03 10.54
N ILE A 504 -2.40 -5.30 10.82
CA ILE A 504 -1.03 -5.78 10.59
C ILE A 504 -0.76 -7.11 11.31
N GLU A 505 -1.16 -7.21 12.58
CA GLU A 505 -1.00 -8.45 13.34
C GLU A 505 -1.85 -9.61 12.79
N ARG A 506 -3.06 -9.33 12.28
CA ARG A 506 -3.91 -10.31 11.61
C ARG A 506 -3.24 -10.86 10.36
N ILE A 507 -2.72 -9.97 9.50
CA ILE A 507 -2.03 -10.32 8.26
C ILE A 507 -0.80 -11.18 8.57
N ASN A 508 0.04 -10.76 9.52
CA ASN A 508 1.24 -11.52 9.90
C ASN A 508 0.89 -12.94 10.43
N ARG A 509 -0.20 -13.09 11.18
CA ARG A 509 -0.66 -14.42 11.64
C ARG A 509 -1.13 -15.30 10.49
N GLU A 510 -1.84 -14.72 9.50
CA GLU A 510 -2.29 -15.44 8.32
C GLU A 510 -1.08 -15.90 7.48
N MET A 511 -0.09 -15.02 7.23
CA MET A 511 1.13 -15.37 6.50
C MET A 511 1.92 -16.50 7.18
N ASN A 512 2.17 -16.40 8.48
CA ASN A 512 2.87 -17.44 9.23
C ASN A 512 2.14 -18.80 9.17
N SER A 513 0.80 -18.80 9.21
CA SER A 513 0.02 -20.03 9.09
C SER A 513 0.08 -20.69 7.71
N MET A 514 0.39 -19.91 6.67
CA MET A 514 0.59 -20.41 5.31
C MET A 514 1.98 -21.02 5.15
N ASP A 515 3.01 -20.39 5.73
CA ASP A 515 4.37 -20.88 5.71
C ASP A 515 4.49 -22.22 6.46
N ASP A 516 3.86 -22.35 7.64
CA ASP A 516 3.81 -23.62 8.40
C ASP A 516 3.15 -24.76 7.61
N LYS A 517 2.12 -24.48 6.81
CA LYS A 517 1.48 -25.49 5.95
C LYS A 517 2.35 -25.88 4.77
N ASN A 518 3.04 -24.93 4.17
CA ASN A 518 3.94 -25.17 3.04
C ASN A 518 5.12 -26.05 3.46
N ASP A 519 5.72 -25.78 4.65
CA ASP A 519 6.80 -26.60 5.21
C ASP A 519 6.34 -28.01 5.60
N ALA A 520 5.09 -28.19 5.98
CA ALA A 520 4.52 -29.49 6.31
C ALA A 520 4.23 -30.35 5.07
N GLU A 521 3.81 -29.73 3.95
CA GLU A 521 3.49 -30.42 2.68
C GLU A 521 4.74 -30.64 1.80
N HIS A 522 5.74 -29.75 1.89
CA HIS A 522 6.99 -29.79 1.15
C HIS A 522 8.20 -29.54 2.08
N PRO A 523 8.58 -30.50 2.94
CA PRO A 523 9.71 -30.32 3.84
C PRO A 523 10.99 -30.06 3.04
N ASN A 524 11.62 -28.92 3.35
CA ASN A 524 12.89 -28.55 2.73
C ASN A 524 13.91 -29.67 2.93
N PRO A 525 14.53 -30.20 1.88
CA PRO A 525 15.48 -31.31 1.99
C PRO A 525 16.65 -31.03 2.95
N ASP A 526 17.02 -29.76 3.15
CA ASP A 526 18.05 -29.37 4.09
C ASP A 526 17.61 -29.47 5.57
N THR A 527 16.32 -29.28 5.88
CA THR A 527 15.75 -29.51 7.22
C THR A 527 15.58 -30.99 7.53
N ALA A 528 15.29 -31.81 6.51
CA ALA A 528 15.18 -33.25 6.66
C ALA A 528 16.53 -33.92 6.96
N VAL A 529 17.64 -33.37 6.50
CA VAL A 529 19.00 -33.82 6.82
C VAL A 529 19.38 -33.44 8.25
N SER A 530 18.98 -32.24 8.72
CA SER A 530 19.24 -31.80 10.10
C SER A 530 18.46 -32.63 11.12
N MET A 531 17.19 -32.95 10.86
CA MET A 531 16.38 -33.80 11.76
C MET A 531 16.84 -35.24 11.81
N LYS A 532 17.41 -35.77 10.72
CA LYS A 532 18.01 -37.13 10.71
C LYS A 532 19.31 -37.15 11.50
N ASN A 533 20.12 -36.11 11.43
CA ASN A 533 21.36 -36.01 12.22
C ASN A 533 21.05 -35.84 13.71
N GLU A 534 20.03 -35.08 14.10
CA GLU A 534 19.62 -34.94 15.52
C GLU A 534 18.97 -36.25 16.08
N GLN A 535 18.34 -37.05 15.25
CA GLN A 535 17.86 -38.38 15.67
C GLN A 535 18.98 -39.40 15.78
N GLN A 536 19.95 -39.36 14.87
CA GLN A 536 21.12 -40.23 14.91
C GLN A 536 22.04 -39.93 16.10
N ASP A 537 22.25 -38.64 16.42
CA ASP A 537 23.00 -38.20 17.62
C ASP A 537 22.27 -38.59 18.93
N LYS A 538 20.93 -38.66 18.94
CA LYS A 538 20.15 -39.13 20.10
C LYS A 538 20.17 -40.65 20.27
N GLU A 539 20.23 -41.42 19.17
CA GLU A 539 20.34 -42.89 19.22
C GLU A 539 21.77 -43.30 19.63
N GLU A 540 22.81 -42.63 19.15
CA GLU A 540 24.19 -42.90 19.57
C GLU A 540 24.47 -42.55 21.05
N CYS A 541 23.76 -41.52 21.60
CA CYS A 541 23.84 -41.22 23.03
C CYS A 541 23.14 -42.24 23.93
N LEU A 542 22.18 -43.02 23.40
CA LEU A 542 21.44 -44.02 24.18
C LEU A 542 22.12 -45.43 24.13
N GLU A 543 22.99 -45.68 23.17
CA GLU A 543 23.77 -46.94 23.10
C GLU A 543 25.11 -46.88 23.84
N GLY A 544 25.53 -45.70 24.36
CA GLY A 544 26.76 -45.50 25.08
C GLY A 544 26.69 -45.71 26.61
N GLU A 545 25.52 -45.94 27.20
CA GLU A 545 25.31 -46.19 28.65
C GLU A 545 24.72 -47.57 28.93
N GLY A 546 25.27 -48.64 28.29
CA GLY A 546 24.89 -50.02 28.59
C GLY A 546 26.07 -50.86 28.99
#